data_feaa5c66b564ee16eac103f202f7ba5f
#
_entry.id   feaa5c66b564ee16eac103f202f7ba5f
#
_cell.length_a   1.000
_cell.length_b   1.000
_cell.length_c   1.000
_cell.angle_alpha   90.00
_cell.angle_beta   90.00
_cell.angle_gamma   90.00
#
_symmetry.space_group_name_H-M   'P 1'
#
loop_
_entity.id
_entity.type
_entity.pdbx_description
1 polymer ?
#
loop_
_entity_poly.entity_id
_entity_poly.type
_entity_poly.pdbx_seq_one_letter_code
_entity_poly.pdbx_strand_id
1 'polypeptide(L)'
;MSGETVRSGPCVVVAGGGTAGHIEPALALADAVRRIRPDVRVIALGTERGLETKIVPARGYQLELIPPVPMPRKPTPELLRLPLKVRDAVRRTREIFDRHGADVVVGFGGYVALPAYLAARGRVPIVVHEANARTGLANKVGARFAAAVAAAVPGSGLPGAKVIGIPLRQSITTLDRAALRNEARRFFGLHPTAPCLLVVGGSQGARSINTAVSASAGQFAAAGIGVLHAHGPKNTVAVQQVPHAPAYVPVPYLERMDLAYAAADAVLCRSGAMTVAEVSALGLPAVFVPLPIGNGEQALNANPVVDNGGGLLIPDSELTAQRISDQVIPMLRDPERLAKMGAAAQSGGHREADMVLARMVLDQVRR
;
A
#
# COMPACT_ATOMS: atom_id res chain seq x y z
N MET A 1 -42.27 -16.02 -25.11
CA MET A 1 -40.81 -15.99 -25.35
C MET A 1 -40.19 -15.40 -24.08
N SER A 2 -39.77 -16.29 -23.19
CA SER A 2 -39.08 -15.94 -21.92
C SER A 2 -37.69 -15.51 -22.29
N GLY A 3 -37.43 -14.20 -22.11
CA GLY A 3 -36.08 -13.63 -22.22
C GLY A 3 -35.19 -14.26 -21.16
N GLU A 4 -34.34 -15.19 -21.54
CA GLU A 4 -33.16 -15.56 -20.77
C GLU A 4 -32.31 -14.32 -20.61
N THR A 5 -32.38 -13.68 -19.44
CA THR A 5 -31.38 -12.74 -19.00
C THR A 5 -30.07 -13.52 -18.96
N VAL A 6 -29.23 -13.35 -19.98
CA VAL A 6 -27.83 -13.78 -19.96
C VAL A 6 -27.23 -13.20 -18.67
N ARG A 7 -27.07 -14.04 -17.65
CA ARG A 7 -26.40 -13.64 -16.42
C ARG A 7 -24.98 -13.24 -16.83
N SER A 8 -24.74 -11.94 -16.93
CA SER A 8 -23.36 -11.43 -16.97
C SER A 8 -22.60 -12.09 -15.82
N GLY A 9 -21.33 -12.47 -16.03
CA GLY A 9 -20.51 -13.22 -15.06
C GLY A 9 -20.60 -12.74 -13.61
N PRO A 10 -20.03 -13.44 -12.67
CA PRO A 10 -20.18 -13.17 -11.23
C PRO A 10 -19.72 -11.75 -10.86
N CYS A 11 -20.28 -11.22 -9.77
CA CYS A 11 -20.01 -9.87 -9.28
C CYS A 11 -19.22 -9.91 -7.97
N VAL A 12 -18.01 -9.39 -7.99
CA VAL A 12 -17.15 -9.19 -6.82
C VAL A 12 -17.24 -7.74 -6.38
N VAL A 13 -17.62 -7.51 -5.12
CA VAL A 13 -17.63 -6.16 -4.53
C VAL A 13 -16.40 -5.98 -3.66
N VAL A 14 -15.59 -4.96 -3.94
CA VAL A 14 -14.41 -4.62 -3.14
C VAL A 14 -14.69 -3.38 -2.28
N ALA A 15 -14.40 -3.48 -0.99
CA ALA A 15 -14.61 -2.43 0.00
C ALA A 15 -13.28 -2.01 0.63
N GLY A 16 -12.61 -1.06 -0.01
CA GLY A 16 -11.35 -0.48 0.46
C GLY A 16 -11.33 1.01 0.14
N GLY A 17 -11.55 1.86 1.13
CA GLY A 17 -11.70 3.30 0.90
C GLY A 17 -11.03 4.17 1.94
N GLY A 18 -11.02 5.48 1.66
CA GLY A 18 -10.48 6.53 2.51
C GLY A 18 -8.99 6.83 2.27
N THR A 19 -8.14 5.83 2.14
CA THR A 19 -6.68 6.00 1.92
C THR A 19 -6.18 5.10 0.80
N ALA A 20 -5.08 5.48 0.16
CA ALA A 20 -4.42 4.65 -0.86
C ALA A 20 -4.05 3.25 -0.32
N GLY A 21 -3.71 3.14 0.97
CA GLY A 21 -3.37 1.87 1.62
C GLY A 21 -4.51 0.83 1.66
N HIS A 22 -5.77 1.24 1.51
CA HIS A 22 -6.91 0.34 1.39
C HIS A 22 -7.40 0.21 -0.07
N ILE A 23 -7.27 1.27 -0.86
CA ILE A 23 -7.76 1.32 -2.24
C ILE A 23 -6.84 0.51 -3.17
N GLU A 24 -5.53 0.69 -3.08
CA GLU A 24 -4.60 0.03 -3.98
C GLU A 24 -4.62 -1.50 -3.87
N PRO A 25 -4.64 -2.13 -2.66
CA PRO A 25 -4.79 -3.57 -2.56
C PRO A 25 -6.12 -4.08 -3.10
N ALA A 26 -7.20 -3.30 -2.92
CA ALA A 26 -8.52 -3.63 -3.45
C ALA A 26 -8.52 -3.65 -4.98
N LEU A 27 -7.86 -2.69 -5.61
CA LEU A 27 -7.73 -2.63 -7.07
C LEU A 27 -6.74 -3.66 -7.61
N ALA A 28 -5.66 -3.95 -6.89
CA ALA A 28 -4.73 -5.03 -7.25
C ALA A 28 -5.44 -6.40 -7.24
N LEU A 29 -6.28 -6.65 -6.24
CA LEU A 29 -7.17 -7.82 -6.23
C LEU A 29 -8.11 -7.81 -7.42
N ALA A 30 -8.75 -6.68 -7.73
CA ALA A 30 -9.68 -6.54 -8.85
C ALA A 30 -9.01 -6.91 -10.19
N ASP A 31 -7.79 -6.42 -10.41
CA ASP A 31 -6.98 -6.76 -11.58
C ASP A 31 -6.66 -8.28 -11.62
N ALA A 32 -6.29 -8.87 -10.48
CA ALA A 32 -5.97 -10.29 -10.38
C ALA A 32 -7.20 -11.19 -10.65
N VAL A 33 -8.36 -10.82 -10.09
CA VAL A 33 -9.63 -11.52 -10.33
C VAL A 33 -9.97 -11.51 -11.82
N ARG A 34 -9.87 -10.37 -12.50
CA ARG A 34 -10.12 -10.27 -13.95
C ARG A 34 -9.11 -11.06 -14.80
N ARG A 35 -7.86 -11.17 -14.35
CA ARG A 35 -6.86 -12.02 -15.04
C ARG A 35 -7.19 -13.51 -14.96
N ILE A 36 -7.73 -13.98 -13.83
CA ILE A 36 -8.12 -15.38 -13.65
C ILE A 36 -9.45 -15.67 -14.35
N ARG A 37 -10.39 -14.74 -14.23
CA ARG A 37 -11.75 -14.90 -14.72
C ARG A 37 -12.24 -13.60 -15.37
N PRO A 38 -12.05 -13.44 -16.71
CA PRO A 38 -12.33 -12.19 -17.42
C PRO A 38 -13.80 -11.75 -17.43
N ASP A 39 -14.75 -12.67 -17.26
CA ASP A 39 -16.18 -12.40 -17.20
C ASP A 39 -16.65 -11.81 -15.85
N VAL A 40 -15.78 -11.77 -14.84
CA VAL A 40 -16.12 -11.21 -13.52
C VAL A 40 -16.31 -9.70 -13.61
N ARG A 41 -17.44 -9.24 -13.10
CA ARG A 41 -17.70 -7.82 -12.85
C ARG A 41 -17.16 -7.44 -11.48
N VAL A 42 -16.43 -6.35 -11.41
CA VAL A 42 -15.90 -5.82 -10.14
C VAL A 42 -16.50 -4.45 -9.88
N ILE A 43 -17.10 -4.28 -8.70
CA ILE A 43 -17.68 -3.03 -8.20
C ILE A 43 -16.88 -2.60 -6.98
N ALA A 44 -16.37 -1.38 -6.97
CA ALA A 44 -15.73 -0.80 -5.81
C ALA A 44 -16.72 0.04 -5.00
N LEU A 45 -16.67 -0.10 -3.68
CA LEU A 45 -17.39 0.80 -2.77
C LEU A 45 -16.49 1.93 -2.31
N GLY A 46 -17.04 3.13 -2.26
CA GLY A 46 -16.33 4.33 -1.79
C GLY A 46 -17.26 5.35 -1.14
N THR A 47 -16.68 6.50 -0.79
CA THR A 47 -17.41 7.66 -0.26
C THR A 47 -17.13 8.89 -1.12
N GLU A 48 -18.00 9.89 -1.11
CA GLU A 48 -17.87 11.08 -1.96
C GLU A 48 -16.58 11.89 -1.74
N ARG A 49 -15.99 11.80 -0.55
CA ARG A 49 -14.81 12.60 -0.15
C ARG A 49 -13.50 11.82 -0.13
N GLY A 50 -13.52 10.54 -0.48
CA GLY A 50 -12.35 9.68 -0.46
C GLY A 50 -11.51 9.79 -1.74
N LEU A 51 -10.26 9.31 -1.68
CA LEU A 51 -9.36 9.21 -2.85
C LEU A 51 -9.92 8.24 -3.90
N GLU A 52 -10.80 7.34 -3.51
CA GLU A 52 -11.46 6.37 -4.38
C GLU A 52 -12.20 7.00 -5.54
N THR A 53 -12.75 8.22 -5.37
CA THR A 53 -13.46 8.95 -6.44
C THR A 53 -12.58 9.28 -7.65
N LYS A 54 -11.26 9.37 -7.45
CA LYS A 54 -10.28 9.61 -8.50
C LYS A 54 -9.61 8.32 -8.96
N ILE A 55 -9.15 7.50 -8.01
CA ILE A 55 -8.30 6.32 -8.28
C ILE A 55 -9.10 5.21 -8.95
N VAL A 56 -10.31 4.91 -8.48
CA VAL A 56 -11.12 3.78 -8.96
C VAL A 56 -11.54 3.96 -10.42
N PRO A 57 -12.14 5.11 -10.84
CA PRO A 57 -12.49 5.33 -12.24
C PRO A 57 -11.26 5.40 -13.15
N ALA A 58 -10.14 5.99 -12.70
CA ALA A 58 -8.90 6.04 -13.46
C ALA A 58 -8.32 4.65 -13.78
N ARG A 59 -8.66 3.63 -12.97
CA ARG A 59 -8.30 2.21 -13.20
C ARG A 59 -9.36 1.43 -13.98
N GLY A 60 -10.41 2.10 -14.48
CA GLY A 60 -11.47 1.47 -15.29
C GLY A 60 -12.45 0.60 -14.49
N TYR A 61 -12.60 0.85 -13.19
CA TYR A 61 -13.58 0.17 -12.35
C TYR A 61 -14.77 1.04 -12.02
N GLN A 62 -15.94 0.40 -11.89
CA GLN A 62 -17.14 1.06 -11.45
C GLN A 62 -17.06 1.36 -9.96
N LEU A 63 -17.37 2.60 -9.59
CA LEU A 63 -17.44 3.07 -8.20
C LEU A 63 -18.90 3.30 -7.80
N GLU A 64 -19.32 2.66 -6.73
CA GLU A 64 -20.60 2.92 -6.07
C GLU A 64 -20.35 3.64 -4.74
N LEU A 65 -21.11 4.72 -4.53
CA LEU A 65 -20.94 5.58 -3.37
C LEU A 65 -21.91 5.21 -2.25
N ILE A 66 -21.39 5.13 -1.05
CA ILE A 66 -22.15 4.93 0.18
C ILE A 66 -21.91 6.10 1.15
N PRO A 67 -22.88 6.41 2.04
CA PRO A 67 -22.68 7.42 3.07
C PRO A 67 -21.44 7.12 3.94
N PRO A 68 -20.60 8.13 4.23
CA PRO A 68 -19.43 7.92 5.06
C PRO A 68 -19.83 7.60 6.51
N VAL A 69 -19.18 6.61 7.11
CA VAL A 69 -19.33 6.25 8.52
C VAL A 69 -18.02 6.55 9.24
N PRO A 70 -17.75 7.83 9.58
CA PRO A 70 -16.53 8.18 10.28
C PRO A 70 -16.60 7.65 11.71
N MET A 71 -15.54 6.94 12.14
CA MET A 71 -15.36 6.51 13.53
C MET A 71 -14.56 7.60 14.26
N PRO A 72 -15.18 8.41 15.13
CA PRO A 72 -14.47 9.41 15.90
C PRO A 72 -13.44 8.75 16.82
N ARG A 73 -12.23 9.29 16.85
CA ARG A 73 -11.17 8.80 17.77
C ARG A 73 -11.34 9.28 19.22
N LYS A 74 -12.22 10.27 19.42
CA LYS A 74 -12.56 10.84 20.74
C LYS A 74 -14.09 10.80 20.94
N PRO A 75 -14.57 10.69 22.17
CA PRO A 75 -16.01 10.84 22.47
C PRO A 75 -16.48 12.22 22.01
N THR A 76 -17.40 12.26 21.04
CA THR A 76 -18.04 13.47 20.55
C THR A 76 -19.55 13.26 20.50
N PRO A 77 -20.40 14.32 20.59
CA PRO A 77 -21.85 14.20 20.44
C PRO A 77 -22.28 13.51 19.12
N GLU A 78 -21.42 13.50 18.11
CA GLU A 78 -21.66 12.80 16.84
C GLU A 78 -21.75 11.28 16.99
N LEU A 79 -21.19 10.69 18.06
CA LEU A 79 -21.31 9.27 18.36
C LEU A 79 -22.78 8.85 18.59
N LEU A 80 -23.63 9.74 19.09
CA LEU A 80 -25.08 9.46 19.27
C LEU A 80 -25.79 9.24 17.93
N ARG A 81 -25.30 9.86 16.85
CA ARG A 81 -25.84 9.71 15.49
C ARG A 81 -25.19 8.58 14.70
N LEU A 82 -24.12 7.97 15.22
CA LEU A 82 -23.38 6.91 14.53
C LEU A 82 -24.26 5.71 14.16
N PRO A 83 -25.15 5.18 15.04
CA PRO A 83 -26.02 4.05 14.69
C PRO A 83 -26.93 4.34 13.48
N LEU A 84 -27.46 5.54 13.37
CA LEU A 84 -28.29 5.97 12.23
C LEU A 84 -27.45 6.06 10.93
N LYS A 85 -26.24 6.64 10.99
CA LYS A 85 -25.32 6.71 9.86
C LYS A 85 -24.91 5.32 9.38
N VAL A 86 -24.61 4.41 10.32
CA VAL A 86 -24.29 3.00 9.99
C VAL A 86 -25.49 2.34 9.32
N ARG A 87 -26.70 2.50 9.87
CA ARG A 87 -27.94 1.94 9.28
C ARG A 87 -28.17 2.40 7.85
N ASP A 88 -28.01 3.70 7.59
CA ASP A 88 -28.20 4.27 6.25
C ASP A 88 -27.14 3.75 5.27
N ALA A 89 -25.88 3.71 5.69
CA ALA A 89 -24.80 3.14 4.86
C ALA A 89 -25.03 1.66 4.56
N VAL A 90 -25.46 0.88 5.55
CA VAL A 90 -25.79 -0.56 5.37
C VAL A 90 -26.96 -0.73 4.41
N ARG A 91 -28.03 0.07 4.56
CA ARG A 91 -29.18 0.05 3.64
C ARG A 91 -28.75 0.33 2.20
N ARG A 92 -28.01 1.43 2.00
CA ARG A 92 -27.50 1.81 0.68
C ARG A 92 -26.60 0.72 0.08
N THR A 93 -25.75 0.12 0.89
CA THR A 93 -24.87 -0.98 0.46
C THR A 93 -25.67 -2.22 0.04
N ARG A 94 -26.77 -2.58 0.74
CA ARG A 94 -27.66 -3.66 0.35
C ARG A 94 -28.34 -3.39 -1.00
N GLU A 95 -28.83 -2.17 -1.21
CA GLU A 95 -29.41 -1.75 -2.50
C GLU A 95 -28.41 -1.91 -3.65
N ILE A 96 -27.12 -1.59 -3.41
CA ILE A 96 -26.04 -1.79 -4.37
C ILE A 96 -25.82 -3.29 -4.63
N PHE A 97 -25.77 -4.12 -3.59
CA PHE A 97 -25.60 -5.58 -3.74
C PHE A 97 -26.75 -6.20 -4.54
N ASP A 98 -27.99 -5.80 -4.26
CA ASP A 98 -29.19 -6.31 -4.97
C ASP A 98 -29.18 -5.86 -6.44
N ARG A 99 -28.83 -4.59 -6.71
CA ARG A 99 -28.75 -4.03 -8.07
C ARG A 99 -27.72 -4.74 -8.93
N HIS A 100 -26.56 -5.04 -8.38
CA HIS A 100 -25.45 -5.63 -9.11
C HIS A 100 -25.39 -7.15 -9.02
N GLY A 101 -26.23 -7.78 -8.19
CA GLY A 101 -26.19 -9.22 -7.95
C GLY A 101 -24.86 -9.64 -7.35
N ALA A 102 -24.46 -9.04 -6.20
CA ALA A 102 -23.19 -9.32 -5.58
C ALA A 102 -23.07 -10.78 -5.13
N ASP A 103 -22.04 -11.50 -5.59
CA ASP A 103 -21.76 -12.89 -5.24
C ASP A 103 -20.78 -13.04 -4.09
N VAL A 104 -19.85 -12.09 -3.94
CA VAL A 104 -18.88 -12.06 -2.84
C VAL A 104 -18.46 -10.62 -2.53
N VAL A 105 -18.18 -10.34 -1.25
CA VAL A 105 -17.69 -9.05 -0.78
C VAL A 105 -16.30 -9.23 -0.19
N VAL A 106 -15.36 -8.37 -0.61
CA VAL A 106 -14.00 -8.37 -0.07
C VAL A 106 -13.71 -7.02 0.59
N GLY A 107 -13.35 -7.04 1.86
CA GLY A 107 -13.02 -5.82 2.59
C GLY A 107 -11.56 -5.72 2.96
N PHE A 108 -11.03 -4.50 2.82
CA PHE A 108 -9.64 -4.15 3.12
C PHE A 108 -9.52 -3.19 4.30
N GLY A 109 -10.62 -2.91 5.00
CA GLY A 109 -10.67 -1.92 6.07
C GLY A 109 -11.11 -0.54 5.60
N GLY A 110 -10.90 0.46 6.45
CA GLY A 110 -11.37 1.82 6.19
C GLY A 110 -12.88 2.02 6.48
N TYR A 111 -13.39 3.19 6.10
CA TYR A 111 -14.76 3.61 6.44
C TYR A 111 -15.85 2.87 5.67
N VAL A 112 -15.53 2.26 4.56
CA VAL A 112 -16.50 1.55 3.69
C VAL A 112 -16.62 0.06 4.03
N ALA A 113 -15.60 -0.53 4.65
CA ALA A 113 -15.59 -1.98 4.91
C ALA A 113 -16.61 -2.40 5.97
N LEU A 114 -16.78 -1.64 7.05
CA LEU A 114 -17.74 -1.98 8.09
C LEU A 114 -19.18 -2.02 7.58
N PRO A 115 -19.73 -1.01 6.89
CA PRO A 115 -21.05 -1.09 6.26
C PRO A 115 -21.17 -2.25 5.28
N ALA A 116 -20.12 -2.53 4.50
CA ALA A 116 -20.11 -3.64 3.54
C ALA A 116 -20.24 -5.00 4.24
N TYR A 117 -19.50 -5.24 5.30
CA TYR A 117 -19.60 -6.48 6.10
C TYR A 117 -20.97 -6.65 6.73
N LEU A 118 -21.52 -5.59 7.31
CA LEU A 118 -22.85 -5.63 7.93
C LEU A 118 -23.97 -5.83 6.90
N ALA A 119 -23.82 -5.27 5.72
CA ALA A 119 -24.76 -5.46 4.63
C ALA A 119 -24.71 -6.89 4.06
N ALA A 120 -23.54 -7.49 3.96
CA ALA A 120 -23.30 -8.82 3.42
C ALA A 120 -23.66 -9.94 4.39
N ARG A 121 -23.64 -9.67 5.70
CA ARG A 121 -23.88 -10.69 6.75
C ARG A 121 -25.15 -11.49 6.48
N GLY A 122 -25.01 -12.84 6.37
CA GLY A 122 -26.11 -13.78 6.13
C GLY A 122 -26.68 -13.74 4.72
N ARG A 123 -26.10 -12.97 3.79
CA ARG A 123 -26.59 -12.79 2.41
C ARG A 123 -25.53 -13.13 1.36
N VAL A 124 -24.34 -12.60 1.53
CA VAL A 124 -23.23 -12.69 0.58
C VAL A 124 -21.97 -13.13 1.33
N PRO A 125 -21.19 -14.08 0.84
CA PRO A 125 -19.91 -14.44 1.43
C PRO A 125 -18.99 -13.25 1.60
N ILE A 126 -18.27 -13.21 2.73
CA ILE A 126 -17.36 -12.13 3.10
C ILE A 126 -15.94 -12.68 3.10
N VAL A 127 -15.02 -12.00 2.43
CA VAL A 127 -13.58 -12.20 2.56
C VAL A 127 -12.98 -10.95 3.21
N VAL A 128 -12.12 -11.13 4.19
CA VAL A 128 -11.44 -10.02 4.87
C VAL A 128 -9.95 -10.11 4.60
N HIS A 129 -9.35 -9.00 4.22
CA HIS A 129 -7.90 -8.84 4.12
C HIS A 129 -7.43 -7.71 5.04
N GLU A 130 -6.45 -7.99 5.92
CA GLU A 130 -5.81 -7.00 6.79
C GLU A 130 -4.40 -6.70 6.31
N ALA A 131 -4.17 -5.46 5.94
CA ALA A 131 -2.88 -5.01 5.41
C ALA A 131 -1.87 -4.64 6.52
N ASN A 132 -2.33 -4.24 7.69
CA ASN A 132 -1.47 -3.77 8.78
C ASN A 132 -1.16 -4.88 9.79
N ALA A 133 -0.04 -4.74 10.48
CA ALA A 133 0.32 -5.64 11.58
C ALA A 133 -0.64 -5.54 12.77
N ARG A 134 -1.41 -4.45 12.88
CA ARG A 134 -2.45 -4.26 13.89
C ARG A 134 -3.80 -4.09 13.22
N THR A 135 -4.69 -5.05 13.45
CA THR A 135 -6.01 -5.07 12.81
C THR A 135 -6.88 -3.89 13.20
N GLY A 136 -7.47 -3.26 12.17
CA GLY A 136 -8.49 -2.23 12.32
C GLY A 136 -9.83 -2.79 12.83
N LEU A 137 -10.64 -1.92 13.47
CA LEU A 137 -11.93 -2.32 14.05
C LEU A 137 -12.90 -2.90 13.01
N ALA A 138 -12.98 -2.34 11.82
CA ALA A 138 -13.84 -2.84 10.76
C ALA A 138 -13.52 -4.31 10.43
N ASN A 139 -12.24 -4.63 10.24
CA ASN A 139 -11.79 -5.98 9.92
C ASN A 139 -11.99 -6.95 11.09
N LYS A 140 -11.83 -6.49 12.36
CA LYS A 140 -12.18 -7.32 13.54
C LYS A 140 -13.65 -7.71 13.56
N VAL A 141 -14.53 -6.80 13.16
CA VAL A 141 -15.97 -7.09 13.08
C VAL A 141 -16.25 -8.01 11.90
N GLY A 142 -15.69 -7.68 10.71
CA GLY A 142 -15.89 -8.46 9.48
C GLY A 142 -15.43 -9.91 9.61
N ALA A 143 -14.28 -10.15 10.23
CA ALA A 143 -13.72 -11.49 10.42
C ALA A 143 -14.63 -12.45 11.22
N ARG A 144 -15.53 -11.93 12.05
CA ARG A 144 -16.51 -12.76 12.80
C ARG A 144 -17.56 -13.40 11.89
N PHE A 145 -17.74 -12.89 10.70
CA PHE A 145 -18.75 -13.33 9.72
C PHE A 145 -18.12 -13.78 8.40
N ALA A 146 -16.79 -13.71 8.30
CA ALA A 146 -16.07 -13.99 7.07
C ALA A 146 -16.03 -15.48 6.77
N ALA A 147 -16.20 -15.81 5.50
CA ALA A 147 -15.96 -17.15 4.96
C ALA A 147 -14.45 -17.44 4.80
N ALA A 148 -13.64 -16.37 4.58
CA ALA A 148 -12.20 -16.47 4.54
C ALA A 148 -11.56 -15.18 5.08
N VAL A 149 -10.41 -15.35 5.76
CA VAL A 149 -9.63 -14.25 6.34
C VAL A 149 -8.18 -14.37 5.88
N ALA A 150 -7.64 -13.26 5.40
CA ALA A 150 -6.24 -13.12 5.01
C ALA A 150 -5.58 -11.95 5.75
N ALA A 151 -4.28 -12.03 5.92
CA ALA A 151 -3.48 -10.97 6.53
C ALA A 151 -2.15 -10.80 5.80
N ALA A 152 -1.61 -9.59 5.88
CA ALA A 152 -0.30 -9.29 5.30
C ALA A 152 0.85 -9.94 6.06
N VAL A 153 0.76 -9.96 7.39
CA VAL A 153 1.83 -10.43 8.29
C VAL A 153 1.27 -11.34 9.40
N PRO A 154 2.09 -12.20 9.99
CA PRO A 154 1.70 -12.98 11.15
C PRO A 154 1.33 -12.08 12.33
N GLY A 155 0.48 -12.55 13.23
CA GLY A 155 0.16 -11.84 14.47
C GLY A 155 -0.72 -10.60 14.30
N SER A 156 -1.39 -10.43 13.14
CA SER A 156 -2.31 -9.31 12.88
C SER A 156 -3.47 -9.18 13.88
N GLY A 157 -3.73 -10.22 14.69
CA GLY A 157 -4.84 -10.27 15.65
C GLY A 157 -6.17 -10.72 15.04
N LEU A 158 -6.16 -11.28 13.82
CA LEU A 158 -7.32 -11.93 13.21
C LEU A 158 -7.21 -13.45 13.35
N PRO A 159 -8.14 -14.09 14.10
CA PRO A 159 -8.14 -15.55 14.22
C PRO A 159 -8.29 -16.25 12.89
N GLY A 160 -7.50 -17.29 12.65
CA GLY A 160 -7.58 -18.10 11.43
C GLY A 160 -7.13 -17.39 10.14
N ALA A 161 -6.51 -16.22 10.24
CA ALA A 161 -6.03 -15.49 9.06
C ALA A 161 -4.89 -16.24 8.38
N LYS A 162 -5.04 -16.48 7.08
CA LYS A 162 -3.95 -16.97 6.22
C LYS A 162 -3.01 -15.81 5.91
N VAL A 163 -1.74 -15.94 6.22
CA VAL A 163 -0.73 -14.94 5.86
C VAL A 163 -0.39 -15.08 4.38
N ILE A 164 -0.65 -14.04 3.60
CA ILE A 164 -0.47 -14.04 2.15
C ILE A 164 0.28 -12.82 1.62
N GLY A 165 0.61 -11.85 2.51
CA GLY A 165 1.11 -10.54 2.08
C GLY A 165 -0.01 -9.58 1.68
N ILE A 166 0.35 -8.47 1.03
CA ILE A 166 -0.58 -7.46 0.52
C ILE A 166 -0.67 -7.60 -1.01
N PRO A 167 -1.88 -7.62 -1.60
CA PRO A 167 -2.04 -7.53 -3.04
C PRO A 167 -1.35 -6.29 -3.62
N LEU A 168 -0.42 -6.50 -4.53
CA LEU A 168 0.36 -5.43 -5.17
C LEU A 168 -0.03 -5.29 -6.63
N ARG A 169 0.15 -4.06 -7.16
CA ARG A 169 -0.07 -3.76 -8.59
C ARG A 169 0.85 -4.60 -9.48
N GLN A 170 0.34 -4.99 -10.64
CA GLN A 170 1.12 -5.78 -11.60
C GLN A 170 2.44 -5.11 -12.00
N SER A 171 2.46 -3.77 -12.14
CA SER A 171 3.68 -3.02 -12.41
C SER A 171 4.79 -3.18 -11.35
N ILE A 172 4.44 -3.68 -10.15
CA ILE A 172 5.39 -4.01 -9.07
C ILE A 172 5.69 -5.51 -9.06
N THR A 173 4.64 -6.36 -9.16
CA THR A 173 4.82 -7.81 -9.05
C THR A 173 5.61 -8.40 -10.21
N THR A 174 5.54 -7.79 -11.40
CA THR A 174 6.27 -8.21 -12.61
C THR A 174 7.52 -7.36 -12.89
N LEU A 175 7.87 -6.41 -12.02
CA LEU A 175 9.00 -5.53 -12.22
C LEU A 175 10.33 -6.29 -12.22
N ASP A 176 11.02 -6.25 -13.36
CA ASP A 176 12.43 -6.61 -13.47
C ASP A 176 13.28 -5.35 -13.27
N ARG A 177 13.76 -5.16 -12.04
CA ARG A 177 14.56 -3.99 -11.68
C ARG A 177 15.89 -3.94 -12.44
N ALA A 178 16.49 -5.09 -12.70
CA ALA A 178 17.79 -5.16 -13.40
C ALA A 178 17.64 -4.74 -14.86
N ALA A 179 16.63 -5.24 -15.55
CA ALA A 179 16.34 -4.92 -16.94
C ALA A 179 16.01 -3.43 -17.14
N LEU A 180 15.25 -2.84 -16.22
CA LEU A 180 14.81 -1.44 -16.33
C LEU A 180 15.76 -0.40 -15.71
N ARG A 181 16.83 -0.83 -15.01
CA ARG A 181 17.72 0.07 -14.26
C ARG A 181 18.28 1.22 -15.09
N ASN A 182 18.82 0.92 -16.27
CA ASN A 182 19.45 1.93 -17.13
C ASN A 182 18.44 2.92 -17.71
N GLU A 183 17.26 2.44 -18.10
CA GLU A 183 16.16 3.29 -18.56
C GLU A 183 15.67 4.20 -17.43
N ALA A 184 15.44 3.64 -16.26
CA ALA A 184 14.97 4.35 -15.08
C ALA A 184 15.93 5.45 -14.64
N ARG A 185 17.23 5.17 -14.65
CA ARG A 185 18.26 6.17 -14.30
C ARG A 185 18.34 7.30 -15.31
N ARG A 186 18.25 7.00 -16.63
CA ARG A 186 18.15 8.05 -17.65
C ARG A 186 16.90 8.89 -17.50
N PHE A 187 15.75 8.25 -17.23
CA PHE A 187 14.47 8.93 -17.04
C PHE A 187 14.52 9.98 -15.93
N PHE A 188 15.19 9.67 -14.81
CA PHE A 188 15.31 10.58 -13.68
C PHE A 188 16.59 11.45 -13.71
N GLY A 189 17.43 11.36 -14.72
CA GLY A 189 18.69 12.11 -14.79
C GLY A 189 19.72 11.67 -13.72
N LEU A 190 19.69 10.41 -13.31
CA LEU A 190 20.59 9.83 -12.32
C LEU A 190 21.86 9.30 -12.95
N HIS A 191 22.95 9.25 -12.17
CA HIS A 191 24.20 8.67 -12.60
C HIS A 191 24.03 7.17 -12.94
N PRO A 192 24.57 6.68 -14.08
CA PRO A 192 24.30 5.32 -14.57
C PRO A 192 24.77 4.21 -13.61
N THR A 193 25.89 4.40 -12.92
CA THR A 193 26.52 3.35 -12.10
C THR A 193 26.67 3.68 -10.61
N ALA A 194 26.64 4.95 -10.21
CA ALA A 194 26.78 5.33 -8.80
C ALA A 194 25.63 4.75 -7.94
N PRO A 195 25.87 4.43 -6.67
CA PRO A 195 24.80 4.08 -5.74
C PRO A 195 23.70 5.16 -5.71
N CYS A 196 22.44 4.73 -5.66
CA CYS A 196 21.29 5.63 -5.68
C CYS A 196 20.33 5.34 -4.52
N LEU A 197 20.07 6.35 -3.70
CA LEU A 197 19.05 6.32 -2.65
C LEU A 197 17.73 6.91 -3.19
N LEU A 198 16.67 6.12 -3.13
CA LEU A 198 15.30 6.61 -3.29
C LEU A 198 14.77 7.08 -1.94
N VAL A 199 14.18 8.27 -1.89
CA VAL A 199 13.59 8.83 -0.68
C VAL A 199 12.10 9.10 -0.89
N VAL A 200 11.24 8.47 -0.07
CA VAL A 200 9.78 8.57 -0.19
C VAL A 200 9.13 8.75 1.17
N GLY A 201 8.58 9.93 1.43
CA GLY A 201 7.84 10.25 2.65
C GLY A 201 6.35 9.89 2.61
N GLY A 202 5.87 9.25 1.52
CA GLY A 202 4.45 9.07 1.19
C GLY A 202 3.94 10.15 0.23
N SER A 203 2.67 10.05 -0.20
CA SER A 203 2.08 10.94 -1.23
C SER A 203 2.10 12.43 -0.88
N GLN A 204 2.14 12.78 0.40
CA GLN A 204 2.21 14.16 0.88
C GLN A 204 3.64 14.59 1.27
N GLY A 205 4.61 13.68 1.16
CA GLY A 205 5.94 13.85 1.71
C GLY A 205 6.00 13.74 3.24
N ALA A 206 7.20 13.85 3.81
CA ALA A 206 7.42 13.82 5.25
C ALA A 206 8.47 14.89 5.63
N ARG A 207 8.04 15.88 6.39
CA ARG A 207 8.90 17.03 6.73
C ARG A 207 10.21 16.62 7.39
N SER A 208 10.19 15.72 8.37
CA SER A 208 11.39 15.24 9.06
C SER A 208 12.35 14.54 8.08
N ILE A 209 11.84 13.67 7.21
CA ILE A 209 12.63 13.01 6.16
C ILE A 209 13.20 14.05 5.21
N ASN A 210 12.36 14.95 4.70
CA ASN A 210 12.80 16.00 3.77
C ASN A 210 13.95 16.82 4.39
N THR A 211 13.79 17.27 5.65
CA THR A 211 14.81 18.08 6.35
C THR A 211 16.12 17.32 6.55
N ALA A 212 16.06 16.10 7.08
CA ALA A 212 17.27 15.34 7.39
C ALA A 212 18.04 14.96 6.11
N VAL A 213 17.32 14.49 5.08
CA VAL A 213 17.95 14.03 3.83
C VAL A 213 18.51 15.20 3.02
N SER A 214 17.80 16.34 2.93
CA SER A 214 18.33 17.51 2.21
C SER A 214 19.54 18.13 2.93
N ALA A 215 19.56 18.15 4.26
CA ALA A 215 20.72 18.58 5.04
C ALA A 215 21.95 17.68 4.83
N SER A 216 21.76 16.44 4.38
CA SER A 216 22.84 15.48 4.11
C SER A 216 23.32 15.51 2.64
N ALA A 217 22.85 16.43 1.81
CA ALA A 217 23.15 16.43 0.38
C ALA A 217 24.65 16.50 0.07
N GLY A 218 25.39 17.36 0.78
CA GLY A 218 26.86 17.44 0.64
C GLY A 218 27.59 16.15 1.04
N GLN A 219 27.06 15.44 2.04
CA GLN A 219 27.61 14.14 2.49
C GLN A 219 27.35 13.04 1.47
N PHE A 220 26.17 12.99 0.85
CA PHE A 220 25.88 12.07 -0.25
C PHE A 220 26.78 12.34 -1.46
N ALA A 221 26.94 13.61 -1.84
CA ALA A 221 27.81 14.01 -2.93
C ALA A 221 29.27 13.59 -2.68
N ALA A 222 29.81 13.86 -1.49
CA ALA A 222 31.16 13.48 -1.10
C ALA A 222 31.36 11.95 -1.06
N ALA A 223 30.30 11.19 -0.76
CA ALA A 223 30.30 9.74 -0.77
C ALA A 223 30.09 9.11 -2.15
N GLY A 224 29.84 9.92 -3.21
CA GLY A 224 29.56 9.46 -4.56
C GLY A 224 28.18 8.81 -4.71
N ILE A 225 27.20 9.23 -3.94
CA ILE A 225 25.84 8.67 -3.90
C ILE A 225 24.86 9.65 -4.54
N GLY A 226 24.07 9.16 -5.52
CA GLY A 226 22.94 9.89 -6.07
C GLY A 226 21.68 9.73 -5.21
N VAL A 227 20.78 10.72 -5.28
CA VAL A 227 19.53 10.72 -4.51
C VAL A 227 18.36 11.07 -5.42
N LEU A 228 17.31 10.27 -5.42
CA LEU A 228 16.00 10.59 -5.98
C LEU A 228 15.03 10.84 -4.84
N HIS A 229 14.57 12.08 -4.65
CA HIS A 229 13.81 12.48 -3.46
C HIS A 229 12.41 12.99 -3.80
N ALA A 230 11.39 12.19 -3.54
CA ALA A 230 9.98 12.60 -3.62
C ALA A 230 9.56 13.32 -2.33
N HIS A 231 9.60 14.65 -2.37
CA HIS A 231 9.39 15.48 -1.17
C HIS A 231 7.92 15.79 -0.85
N GLY A 232 7.00 15.44 -1.75
CA GLY A 232 5.57 15.78 -1.62
C GLY A 232 5.22 17.13 -2.25
N PRO A 233 4.03 17.25 -2.90
CA PRO A 233 3.67 18.40 -3.76
C PRO A 233 3.51 19.72 -2.99
N LYS A 234 3.30 19.67 -1.68
CA LYS A 234 3.15 20.85 -0.83
C LYS A 234 4.43 21.27 -0.09
N ASN A 235 5.54 20.56 -0.34
CA ASN A 235 6.81 20.83 0.28
C ASN A 235 7.81 21.34 -0.78
N THR A 236 8.84 22.03 -0.33
CA THR A 236 9.95 22.45 -1.17
C THR A 236 11.25 21.92 -0.57
N VAL A 237 12.10 21.36 -1.40
CA VAL A 237 13.44 20.92 -1.04
C VAL A 237 14.40 21.63 -1.99
N ALA A 238 15.21 22.51 -1.43
CA ALA A 238 16.30 23.17 -2.14
C ALA A 238 17.62 22.51 -1.76
N VAL A 239 18.36 22.03 -2.77
CA VAL A 239 19.66 21.40 -2.58
C VAL A 239 20.65 22.01 -3.55
N GLN A 240 21.82 22.40 -3.06
CA GLN A 240 22.91 22.83 -3.89
C GLN A 240 23.56 21.62 -4.54
N GLN A 241 23.60 21.60 -5.87
CA GLN A 241 24.28 20.56 -6.63
C GLN A 241 25.80 20.72 -6.49
N VAL A 242 26.49 19.61 -6.31
CA VAL A 242 27.96 19.60 -6.24
C VAL A 242 28.48 19.20 -7.63
N PRO A 243 29.34 20.02 -8.28
CA PRO A 243 29.90 19.69 -9.58
C PRO A 243 30.59 18.31 -9.58
N HIS A 244 30.41 17.56 -10.65
CA HIS A 244 30.97 16.22 -10.85
C HIS A 244 30.51 15.11 -9.87
N ALA A 245 29.68 15.42 -8.89
CA ALA A 245 29.05 14.42 -8.02
C ALA A 245 27.78 13.84 -8.67
N PRO A 246 27.36 12.63 -8.28
CA PRO A 246 26.05 12.10 -8.67
C PRO A 246 24.93 13.04 -8.26
N ALA A 247 23.94 13.21 -9.14
CA ALA A 247 22.86 14.17 -8.95
C ALA A 247 21.98 13.86 -7.72
N TYR A 248 21.60 14.92 -7.01
CA TYR A 248 20.48 14.91 -6.09
C TYR A 248 19.25 15.47 -6.83
N VAL A 249 18.25 14.62 -7.07
CA VAL A 249 17.06 14.94 -7.87
C VAL A 249 15.85 15.07 -6.98
N PRO A 250 15.46 16.28 -6.54
CA PRO A 250 14.22 16.49 -5.81
C PRO A 250 13.05 16.55 -6.79
N VAL A 251 11.97 15.82 -6.49
CA VAL A 251 10.73 15.85 -7.26
C VAL A 251 9.52 15.99 -6.31
N PRO A 252 8.46 16.70 -6.72
CA PRO A 252 7.30 16.85 -5.87
C PRO A 252 6.53 15.54 -5.70
N TYR A 253 6.51 14.70 -6.72
CA TYR A 253 5.78 13.44 -6.74
C TYR A 253 6.36 12.47 -7.77
N LEU A 254 6.20 11.17 -7.54
CA LEU A 254 6.64 10.11 -8.45
C LEU A 254 5.40 9.41 -9.04
N GLU A 255 5.12 9.66 -10.31
CA GLU A 255 4.07 8.94 -11.04
C GLU A 255 4.53 7.53 -11.44
N ARG A 256 5.81 7.39 -11.81
CA ARG A 256 6.45 6.15 -12.24
C ARG A 256 7.27 5.54 -11.09
N MET A 257 6.54 5.05 -10.05
CA MET A 257 7.16 4.35 -8.93
C MET A 257 7.92 3.10 -9.35
N ASP A 258 7.45 2.41 -10.39
CA ASP A 258 8.14 1.28 -11.01
C ASP A 258 9.57 1.64 -11.46
N LEU A 259 9.72 2.75 -12.19
CA LEU A 259 11.05 3.24 -12.59
C LEU A 259 11.85 3.75 -11.38
N ALA A 260 11.21 4.40 -10.40
CA ALA A 260 11.92 4.86 -9.21
C ALA A 260 12.52 3.68 -8.41
N TYR A 261 11.75 2.59 -8.24
CA TYR A 261 12.26 1.37 -7.63
C TYR A 261 13.33 0.68 -8.47
N ALA A 262 13.23 0.70 -9.81
CA ALA A 262 14.25 0.13 -10.69
C ALA A 262 15.56 0.91 -10.66
N ALA A 263 15.52 2.24 -10.52
CA ALA A 263 16.70 3.11 -10.44
C ALA A 263 17.50 2.96 -9.15
N ALA A 264 16.83 2.61 -8.03
CA ALA A 264 17.36 2.68 -6.68
C ALA A 264 18.16 1.43 -6.26
N ASP A 265 19.15 1.62 -5.40
CA ASP A 265 19.88 0.54 -4.72
C ASP A 265 19.35 0.31 -3.30
N ALA A 266 18.83 1.35 -2.67
CA ALA A 266 18.12 1.28 -1.40
C ALA A 266 17.04 2.37 -1.35
N VAL A 267 16.12 2.24 -0.38
CA VAL A 267 15.06 3.22 -0.16
C VAL A 267 15.06 3.70 1.29
N LEU A 268 14.90 5.02 1.50
CA LEU A 268 14.58 5.61 2.80
C LEU A 268 13.13 6.08 2.75
N CYS A 269 12.26 5.50 3.59
CA CYS A 269 10.83 5.73 3.45
C CYS A 269 10.05 5.63 4.77
N ARG A 270 8.81 6.12 4.77
CA ARG A 270 7.82 5.75 5.79
C ARG A 270 7.48 4.27 5.68
N SER A 271 7.17 3.63 6.81
CA SER A 271 6.84 2.21 6.88
C SER A 271 5.32 1.95 6.88
N GLY A 272 4.61 2.62 5.98
CA GLY A 272 3.22 2.24 5.65
C GLY A 272 3.18 0.82 5.07
N ALA A 273 2.14 0.06 5.38
CA ALA A 273 2.04 -1.35 5.00
C ALA A 273 2.30 -1.61 3.51
N MET A 274 1.74 -0.78 2.62
CA MET A 274 1.96 -0.89 1.16
C MET A 274 3.43 -0.70 0.78
N THR A 275 4.10 0.34 1.33
CA THR A 275 5.51 0.61 1.02
C THR A 275 6.40 -0.55 1.48
N VAL A 276 6.16 -1.06 2.69
CA VAL A 276 6.88 -2.23 3.21
C VAL A 276 6.69 -3.43 2.30
N ALA A 277 5.45 -3.71 1.88
CA ALA A 277 5.15 -4.83 0.99
C ALA A 277 5.81 -4.67 -0.39
N GLU A 278 5.79 -3.47 -0.99
CA GLU A 278 6.42 -3.19 -2.28
C GLU A 278 7.95 -3.38 -2.22
N VAL A 279 8.62 -2.78 -1.23
CA VAL A 279 10.09 -2.88 -1.11
C VAL A 279 10.53 -4.31 -0.82
N SER A 280 9.78 -5.06 0.01
CA SER A 280 10.05 -6.46 0.29
C SER A 280 9.87 -7.33 -0.95
N ALA A 281 8.75 -7.18 -1.66
CA ALA A 281 8.49 -7.92 -2.89
C ALA A 281 9.58 -7.68 -3.96
N LEU A 282 10.18 -6.50 -3.97
CA LEU A 282 11.24 -6.13 -4.92
C LEU A 282 12.65 -6.50 -4.45
N GLY A 283 12.82 -6.97 -3.22
CA GLY A 283 14.13 -7.22 -2.64
C GLY A 283 14.97 -5.93 -2.57
N LEU A 284 14.34 -4.80 -2.24
CA LEU A 284 15.01 -3.51 -2.16
C LEU A 284 15.38 -3.22 -0.69
N PRO A 285 16.67 -3.09 -0.35
CA PRO A 285 17.09 -2.70 1.00
C PRO A 285 16.43 -1.42 1.45
N ALA A 286 15.92 -1.38 2.68
CA ALA A 286 15.15 -0.25 3.16
C ALA A 286 15.66 0.34 4.47
N VAL A 287 15.57 1.66 4.58
CA VAL A 287 15.67 2.40 5.84
C VAL A 287 14.27 2.91 6.16
N PHE A 288 13.62 2.25 7.10
CA PHE A 288 12.26 2.59 7.52
C PHE A 288 12.29 3.67 8.59
N VAL A 289 11.51 4.72 8.36
CA VAL A 289 11.31 5.82 9.31
C VAL A 289 9.82 5.87 9.64
N PRO A 290 9.37 5.17 10.70
CA PRO A 290 7.95 5.11 11.04
C PRO A 290 7.36 6.48 11.31
N LEU A 291 6.10 6.67 10.93
CA LEU A 291 5.36 7.88 11.26
C LEU A 291 5.19 7.97 12.79
N PRO A 292 5.58 9.08 13.45
CA PRO A 292 5.59 9.18 14.91
C PRO A 292 4.21 9.35 15.55
N ILE A 293 3.18 9.56 14.70
CA ILE A 293 1.78 9.73 15.14
C ILE A 293 0.93 8.51 14.78
N GLY A 294 -0.14 8.28 15.50
CA GLY A 294 -1.03 7.15 15.32
C GLY A 294 -0.90 6.13 16.46
N ASN A 295 -1.10 4.85 16.13
CA ASN A 295 -1.08 3.75 17.10
C ASN A 295 0.21 2.90 17.06
N GLY A 296 1.29 3.42 16.44
CA GLY A 296 2.58 2.73 16.32
C GLY A 296 2.59 1.61 15.25
N GLU A 297 1.56 1.50 14.42
CA GLU A 297 1.43 0.42 13.43
C GLU A 297 2.57 0.40 12.40
N GLN A 298 3.12 1.58 12.06
CA GLN A 298 4.20 1.64 11.06
C GLN A 298 5.50 0.98 11.51
N ALA A 299 5.86 1.09 12.78
CA ALA A 299 7.01 0.34 13.31
C ALA A 299 6.76 -1.16 13.23
N LEU A 300 5.57 -1.60 13.64
CA LEU A 300 5.18 -3.02 13.57
C LEU A 300 5.14 -3.56 12.14
N ASN A 301 4.75 -2.75 11.16
CA ASN A 301 4.77 -3.17 9.75
C ASN A 301 6.19 -3.42 9.25
N ALA A 302 7.18 -2.64 9.71
CA ALA A 302 8.58 -2.77 9.28
C ALA A 302 9.31 -3.93 9.98
N ASN A 303 8.93 -4.28 11.20
CA ASN A 303 9.65 -5.25 12.03
C ASN A 303 9.97 -6.57 11.31
N PRO A 304 9.03 -7.23 10.59
CA PRO A 304 9.36 -8.51 9.92
C PRO A 304 10.52 -8.40 8.92
N VAL A 305 10.64 -7.26 8.24
CA VAL A 305 11.73 -7.01 7.28
C VAL A 305 13.03 -6.68 8.00
N VAL A 306 12.95 -5.86 9.06
CA VAL A 306 14.10 -5.45 9.86
C VAL A 306 14.69 -6.62 10.65
N ASP A 307 13.86 -7.41 11.32
CA ASP A 307 14.26 -8.57 12.11
C ASP A 307 14.91 -9.65 11.23
N ASN A 308 14.49 -9.73 9.96
CA ASN A 308 15.09 -10.64 8.96
C ASN A 308 16.36 -10.06 8.31
N GLY A 309 16.78 -8.84 8.68
CA GLY A 309 17.99 -8.20 8.14
C GLY A 309 17.80 -7.51 6.78
N GLY A 310 16.56 -7.38 6.28
CA GLY A 310 16.25 -6.73 5.00
C GLY A 310 16.16 -5.20 5.07
N GLY A 311 16.23 -4.62 6.26
CA GLY A 311 16.13 -3.18 6.45
C GLY A 311 16.69 -2.68 7.77
N LEU A 312 16.76 -1.36 7.90
CA LEU A 312 17.04 -0.66 9.14
C LEU A 312 15.77 0.09 9.59
N LEU A 313 15.57 0.24 10.88
CA LEU A 313 14.51 1.08 11.44
C LEU A 313 15.15 2.23 12.21
N ILE A 314 14.83 3.47 11.82
CA ILE A 314 15.26 4.69 12.49
C ILE A 314 14.01 5.42 12.99
N PRO A 315 13.85 5.63 14.30
CA PRO A 315 12.76 6.45 14.81
C PRO A 315 12.78 7.86 14.20
N ASP A 316 11.59 8.42 13.92
CA ASP A 316 11.47 9.73 13.26
C ASP A 316 12.24 10.85 14.01
N SER A 317 12.22 10.83 15.34
CA SER A 317 12.94 11.78 16.19
C SER A 317 14.47 11.63 16.15
N GLU A 318 14.97 10.46 15.71
CA GLU A 318 16.40 10.17 15.62
C GLU A 318 16.95 10.35 14.19
N LEU A 319 16.11 10.64 13.21
CA LEU A 319 16.55 10.86 11.84
C LEU A 319 17.21 12.22 11.70
N THR A 320 18.52 12.24 11.76
CA THR A 320 19.38 13.43 11.63
C THR A 320 20.39 13.24 10.50
N ALA A 321 21.03 14.32 10.05
CA ALA A 321 22.13 14.24 9.08
C ALA A 321 23.30 13.40 9.62
N GLN A 322 23.56 13.42 10.92
CA GLN A 322 24.56 12.56 11.55
C GLN A 322 24.17 11.09 11.45
N ARG A 323 22.93 10.74 11.78
CA ARG A 323 22.44 9.35 11.67
C ARG A 323 22.51 8.83 10.22
N ILE A 324 22.22 9.69 9.25
CA ILE A 324 22.35 9.36 7.81
C ILE A 324 23.82 9.09 7.47
N SER A 325 24.74 9.92 7.93
CA SER A 325 26.19 9.74 7.74
C SER A 325 26.70 8.44 8.36
N ASP A 326 26.22 8.10 9.55
CA ASP A 326 26.74 6.95 10.32
C ASP A 326 26.15 5.62 9.86
N GLN A 327 24.93 5.59 9.33
CA GLN A 327 24.22 4.33 9.02
C GLN A 327 23.82 4.18 7.56
N VAL A 328 23.29 5.24 6.93
CA VAL A 328 22.74 5.14 5.58
C VAL A 328 23.83 5.20 4.52
N ILE A 329 24.77 6.14 4.65
CA ILE A 329 25.89 6.28 3.70
C ILE A 329 26.79 5.03 3.68
N PRO A 330 27.25 4.49 4.83
CA PRO A 330 28.05 3.24 4.82
C PRO A 330 27.29 2.05 4.24
N MET A 331 25.99 1.92 4.50
CA MET A 331 25.16 0.87 3.90
C MET A 331 25.13 0.97 2.37
N LEU A 332 24.95 2.16 1.82
CA LEU A 332 24.91 2.39 0.36
C LEU A 332 26.25 2.17 -0.34
N ARG A 333 27.36 2.32 0.39
CA ARG A 333 28.73 2.10 -0.12
C ARG A 333 29.21 0.64 -0.04
N ASP A 334 28.40 -0.23 0.54
CA ASP A 334 28.72 -1.64 0.72
C ASP A 334 27.79 -2.52 -0.17
N PRO A 335 28.23 -2.89 -1.38
CA PRO A 335 27.43 -3.69 -2.30
C PRO A 335 27.09 -5.10 -1.76
N GLU A 336 28.00 -5.70 -0.99
CA GLU A 336 27.75 -7.04 -0.41
C GLU A 336 26.65 -6.95 0.67
N ARG A 337 26.70 -5.91 1.49
CA ARG A 337 25.66 -5.65 2.49
C ARG A 337 24.32 -5.38 1.81
N LEU A 338 24.27 -4.55 0.77
CA LEU A 338 23.04 -4.31 0.01
C LEU A 338 22.49 -5.59 -0.60
N ALA A 339 23.34 -6.45 -1.17
CA ALA A 339 22.90 -7.72 -1.74
C ALA A 339 22.31 -8.65 -0.66
N LYS A 340 22.95 -8.77 0.51
CA LYS A 340 22.44 -9.56 1.65
C LYS A 340 21.11 -9.00 2.17
N MET A 341 21.01 -7.68 2.34
CA MET A 341 19.79 -7.02 2.77
C MET A 341 18.66 -7.21 1.74
N GLY A 342 18.97 -7.11 0.45
CA GLY A 342 18.00 -7.32 -0.63
C GLY A 342 17.44 -8.75 -0.62
N ALA A 343 18.29 -9.75 -0.49
CA ALA A 343 17.89 -11.16 -0.38
C ALA A 343 17.01 -11.41 0.87
N ALA A 344 17.40 -10.82 2.01
CA ALA A 344 16.63 -10.91 3.25
C ALA A 344 15.27 -10.21 3.15
N ALA A 345 15.17 -9.05 2.52
CA ALA A 345 13.91 -8.38 2.27
C ALA A 345 12.99 -9.22 1.37
N GLN A 346 13.53 -9.81 0.31
CA GLN A 346 12.79 -10.60 -0.66
C GLN A 346 12.25 -11.91 -0.06
N SER A 347 12.97 -12.53 0.87
CA SER A 347 12.53 -13.79 1.50
C SER A 347 11.26 -13.64 2.32
N GLY A 348 10.96 -12.43 2.82
CA GLY A 348 9.69 -12.07 3.46
C GLY A 348 8.65 -11.45 2.52
N GLY A 349 8.98 -11.29 1.23
CA GLY A 349 8.11 -10.66 0.24
C GLY A 349 7.09 -11.62 -0.38
N HIS A 350 5.87 -11.15 -0.58
CA HIS A 350 4.78 -11.93 -1.16
C HIS A 350 4.36 -11.35 -2.52
N ARG A 351 5.10 -11.65 -3.58
CA ARG A 351 4.79 -11.14 -4.93
C ARG A 351 3.46 -11.63 -5.49
N GLU A 352 2.98 -12.79 -5.06
CA GLU A 352 1.76 -13.42 -5.57
C GLU A 352 0.53 -13.19 -4.70
N ALA A 353 0.60 -12.29 -3.72
CA ALA A 353 -0.50 -12.03 -2.78
C ALA A 353 -1.82 -11.68 -3.49
N ASP A 354 -1.77 -10.94 -4.60
CA ASP A 354 -2.91 -10.59 -5.43
C ASP A 354 -3.59 -11.84 -6.03
N MET A 355 -2.80 -12.76 -6.57
CA MET A 355 -3.29 -14.00 -7.18
C MET A 355 -3.81 -14.99 -6.13
N VAL A 356 -3.14 -15.09 -4.98
CA VAL A 356 -3.58 -15.94 -3.86
C VAL A 356 -4.92 -15.44 -3.32
N LEU A 357 -5.05 -14.13 -3.07
CA LEU A 357 -6.31 -13.55 -2.59
C LEU A 357 -7.41 -13.68 -3.65
N ALA A 358 -7.09 -13.49 -4.93
CA ALA A 358 -8.07 -13.63 -6.01
C ALA A 358 -8.66 -15.05 -6.08
N ARG A 359 -7.84 -16.09 -5.93
CA ARG A 359 -8.32 -17.47 -5.83
C ARG A 359 -9.21 -17.67 -4.62
N MET A 360 -8.79 -17.20 -3.43
CA MET A 360 -9.60 -17.27 -2.21
C MET A 360 -10.97 -16.61 -2.36
N VAL A 361 -11.04 -15.50 -3.11
CA VAL A 361 -12.30 -14.77 -3.40
C VAL A 361 -13.15 -15.56 -4.39
N LEU A 362 -12.56 -16.05 -5.47
CA LEU A 362 -13.29 -16.82 -6.50
C LEU A 362 -13.83 -18.15 -5.97
N ASP A 363 -13.16 -18.77 -5.00
CA ASP A 363 -13.63 -19.96 -4.31
C ASP A 363 -14.94 -19.72 -3.51
N GLN A 364 -15.23 -18.46 -3.14
CA GLN A 364 -16.46 -18.07 -2.45
C GLN A 364 -17.60 -17.69 -3.39
N VAL A 365 -17.32 -17.49 -4.68
CA VAL A 365 -18.35 -17.21 -5.68
C VAL A 365 -19.19 -18.48 -5.89
N ARG A 366 -20.49 -18.41 -5.60
CA ARG A 366 -21.40 -19.54 -5.82
C ARG A 366 -21.38 -19.94 -7.30
N ARG A 367 -21.21 -21.22 -7.52
CA ARG A 367 -21.30 -21.85 -8.86
C ARG A 367 -22.71 -21.79 -9.40
#